data_84c8bbd5989d4e4ff4c6ea8ee8e42541
#
_entry.id   84c8bbd5989d4e4ff4c6ea8ee8e42541
#
_cell.length_a   1.000
_cell.length_b   1.000
_cell.length_c   1.000
_cell.angle_alpha   90.00
_cell.angle_beta   90.00
_cell.angle_gamma   90.00
#
_symmetry.space_group_name_H-M   'P 1'
#
loop_
_entity.id
_entity.type
_entity.pdbx_description
1 polymer ?
#
loop_
_entity_poly.entity_id
_entity_poly.type
_entity_poly.pdbx_seq_one_letter_code
_entity_poly.pdbx_strand_id
1 'polypeptide(L)'
;MAAGSDPELVLTHEFDAPRALVFRAWTEPAHASRWWGPQGFTTVSCRMDARAGGAYRLAMRGPDGVVHTKRGVYREVTPDRIAFSYAWEDADGNPGHEMQVTITLEEIGRRTRLTLRQTGFAAVPERDSHRSGWASCMQRFAAFLAAQM
;
A
#
# COMPACT_ATOMS: atom_id res chain seq x y z
N MET A 1 20.35 -19.72 -14.83
CA MET A 1 20.06 -18.89 -14.37
C MET A 1 18.88 -18.56 -14.31
N ALA A 2 18.44 -18.85 -13.77
CA ALA A 2 17.25 -18.58 -13.65
C ALA A 2 16.99 -17.40 -13.54
N ALA A 3 17.28 -17.13 -14.38
CA ALA A 3 17.06 -16.06 -14.54
C ALA A 3 16.03 -15.50 -13.92
N GLY A 4 16.18 -14.95 -13.28
CA GLY A 4 15.33 -14.02 -13.14
C GLY A 4 14.16 -14.15 -12.42
N SER A 5 14.14 -14.90 -11.54
CA SER A 5 13.03 -14.80 -10.69
C SER A 5 13.38 -13.89 -9.58
N ASP A 6 13.25 -12.62 -9.79
CA ASP A 6 13.34 -11.66 -8.72
C ASP A 6 12.21 -11.92 -7.73
N PRO A 7 12.45 -11.74 -6.43
CA PRO A 7 11.39 -11.88 -5.43
C PRO A 7 10.20 -10.99 -5.75
N GLU A 8 9.02 -11.56 -5.68
CA GLU A 8 7.77 -10.86 -5.97
C GLU A 8 6.75 -11.22 -4.91
N LEU A 9 5.93 -10.25 -4.53
CA LEU A 9 4.85 -10.45 -3.60
C LEU A 9 3.53 -10.28 -4.35
N VAL A 10 2.63 -11.26 -4.21
CA VAL A 10 1.25 -11.14 -4.69
C VAL A 10 0.33 -11.49 -3.54
N LEU A 11 -0.59 -10.60 -3.26
CA LEU A 11 -1.57 -10.76 -2.18
C LEU A 11 -2.94 -10.44 -2.73
N THR A 12 -3.90 -11.34 -2.54
CA THR A 12 -5.28 -11.13 -2.98
C THR A 12 -6.21 -11.17 -1.78
N HIS A 13 -7.14 -10.22 -1.72
CA HIS A 13 -8.11 -10.14 -0.64
C HIS A 13 -9.45 -9.64 -1.18
N GLU A 14 -10.56 -10.21 -0.71
CA GLU A 14 -11.89 -9.73 -1.07
C GLU A 14 -12.48 -8.94 0.08
N PHE A 15 -13.06 -7.79 -0.27
CA PHE A 15 -13.70 -6.91 0.71
C PHE A 15 -15.18 -6.81 0.42
N ASP A 16 -15.98 -6.78 1.48
CA ASP A 16 -17.43 -6.62 1.36
C ASP A 16 -17.78 -5.14 1.25
N ALA A 17 -17.32 -4.53 0.18
CA ALA A 17 -17.46 -3.10 -0.08
C ALA A 17 -17.44 -2.86 -1.58
N PRO A 18 -18.14 -1.83 -2.09
CA PRO A 18 -18.14 -1.52 -3.52
C PRO A 18 -16.80 -0.96 -3.96
N ARG A 19 -16.45 -1.19 -5.22
CA ARG A 19 -15.15 -0.78 -5.78
C ARG A 19 -14.90 0.72 -5.64
N ALA A 20 -15.92 1.54 -5.80
CA ALA A 20 -15.75 2.99 -5.68
C ALA A 20 -15.29 3.41 -4.27
N LEU A 21 -15.81 2.74 -3.23
CA LEU A 21 -15.38 3.00 -1.86
C LEU A 21 -13.96 2.52 -1.63
N VAL A 22 -13.61 1.33 -2.13
CA VAL A 22 -12.25 0.80 -2.03
C VAL A 22 -11.26 1.73 -2.72
N PHE A 23 -11.60 2.19 -3.93
CA PHE A 23 -10.77 3.14 -4.67
C PHE A 23 -10.55 4.44 -3.89
N ARG A 24 -11.62 5.03 -3.34
CA ARG A 24 -11.52 6.26 -2.56
C ARG A 24 -10.67 6.07 -1.32
N ALA A 25 -10.78 4.93 -0.67
CA ALA A 25 -9.98 4.63 0.51
C ALA A 25 -8.48 4.61 0.20
N TRP A 26 -8.10 4.21 -1.02
CA TRP A 26 -6.70 4.18 -1.46
C TRP A 26 -6.20 5.54 -1.94
N THR A 27 -7.08 6.45 -2.33
CA THR A 27 -6.67 7.67 -3.05
C THR A 27 -6.91 8.95 -2.26
N GLU A 28 -7.66 8.90 -1.17
CA GLU A 28 -7.92 10.08 -0.34
C GLU A 28 -7.08 10.03 0.93
N PRO A 29 -6.25 11.04 1.21
CA PRO A 29 -5.36 11.01 2.38
C PRO A 29 -6.11 10.89 3.70
N ALA A 30 -7.30 11.49 3.81
CA ALA A 30 -8.11 11.37 5.02
C ALA A 30 -8.53 9.92 5.30
N HIS A 31 -8.71 9.13 4.26
CA HIS A 31 -9.01 7.70 4.40
C HIS A 31 -7.73 6.88 4.61
N ALA A 32 -6.75 7.05 3.73
CA ALA A 32 -5.53 6.26 3.76
C ALA A 32 -4.79 6.38 5.09
N SER A 33 -4.81 7.57 5.71
CA SER A 33 -4.16 7.79 6.99
C SER A 33 -4.75 6.94 8.13
N ARG A 34 -5.93 6.37 7.95
CA ARG A 34 -6.62 5.61 8.99
C ARG A 34 -6.34 4.11 8.92
N TRP A 35 -5.85 3.61 7.80
CA TRP A 35 -5.65 2.16 7.65
C TRP A 35 -4.28 1.78 7.08
N TRP A 36 -3.57 2.69 6.42
CA TRP A 36 -2.31 2.34 5.77
C TRP A 36 -1.22 2.15 6.83
N GLY A 37 -0.70 0.95 6.91
CA GLY A 37 0.29 0.52 7.89
C GLY A 37 -0.17 -0.71 8.65
N PRO A 38 0.76 -1.50 9.18
CA PRO A 38 0.40 -2.70 9.95
C PRO A 38 -0.37 -2.36 11.23
N GLN A 39 -1.00 -3.37 11.83
CA GLN A 39 -1.67 -3.22 13.12
C GLN A 39 -0.69 -2.65 14.15
N GLY A 40 -1.18 -1.73 14.97
CA GLY A 40 -0.37 -1.08 16.00
C GLY A 40 0.40 0.15 15.55
N PHE A 41 0.40 0.43 14.24
CA PHE A 41 1.02 1.65 13.72
C PHE A 41 0.01 2.79 13.68
N THR A 42 0.49 4.03 13.88
CA THR A 42 -0.33 5.23 13.77
C THR A 42 0.28 6.17 12.74
N THR A 43 -0.57 6.87 12.00
CA THR A 43 -0.11 7.83 10.99
C THR A 43 0.36 9.12 11.66
N VAL A 44 1.59 9.54 11.34
CA VAL A 44 2.14 10.82 11.77
C VAL A 44 1.81 11.89 10.73
N SER A 45 1.98 11.58 9.44
CA SER A 45 1.63 12.47 8.34
C SER A 45 1.30 11.64 7.11
N CYS A 46 0.40 12.16 6.27
CA CYS A 46 0.00 11.49 5.03
C CYS A 46 -0.27 12.57 3.99
N ARG A 47 0.54 12.59 2.94
CA ARG A 47 0.35 13.47 1.80
C ARG A 47 0.20 12.62 0.55
N MET A 48 -0.83 12.88 -0.22
CA MET A 48 -1.11 12.11 -1.43
C MET A 48 -1.67 13.03 -2.50
N ASP A 49 -1.03 13.01 -3.66
CA ASP A 49 -1.57 13.61 -4.87
C ASP A 49 -1.87 12.45 -5.82
N ALA A 50 -3.00 11.81 -5.63
CA ALA A 50 -3.33 10.52 -6.25
C ALA A 50 -3.78 10.69 -7.68
N ARG A 51 -2.84 10.99 -8.55
CA ARG A 51 -3.00 11.10 -10.01
C ARG A 51 -1.69 10.68 -10.65
N ALA A 52 -1.74 10.28 -11.90
CA ALA A 52 -0.52 9.92 -12.63
C ALA A 52 0.48 11.08 -12.56
N GLY A 53 1.69 10.81 -12.11
CA GLY A 53 2.73 11.81 -11.92
C GLY A 53 2.71 12.50 -10.56
N GLY A 54 1.66 12.32 -9.76
CA GLY A 54 1.59 12.88 -8.42
C GLY A 54 2.45 12.11 -7.43
N ALA A 55 2.82 12.75 -6.33
CA ALA A 55 3.68 12.15 -5.30
C ALA A 55 2.90 11.83 -4.04
N TYR A 56 3.39 10.88 -3.26
CA TYR A 56 2.88 10.63 -1.92
C TYR A 56 4.02 10.46 -0.93
N ARG A 57 3.72 10.74 0.33
CA ARG A 57 4.64 10.51 1.44
C ARG A 57 3.83 10.17 2.69
N LEU A 58 4.13 9.04 3.29
CA LEU A 58 3.45 8.56 4.49
C LEU A 58 4.47 8.29 5.60
N ALA A 59 4.30 8.97 6.73
CA ALA A 59 5.09 8.70 7.93
C ALA A 59 4.19 8.03 8.96
N MET A 60 4.63 6.91 9.52
CA MET A 60 3.88 6.16 10.51
C MET A 60 4.78 5.77 11.68
N ARG A 61 4.19 5.78 12.88
CA ARG A 61 4.90 5.43 14.12
C ARG A 61 4.48 4.05 14.56
N GLY A 62 5.46 3.18 14.78
CA GLY A 62 5.23 1.83 15.30
C GLY A 62 5.01 1.81 16.82
N PRO A 63 4.63 0.64 17.34
CA PRO A 63 4.43 0.48 18.79
C PRO A 63 5.68 0.78 19.62
N ASP A 64 6.87 0.64 19.02
CA ASP A 64 8.15 0.95 19.64
C ASP A 64 8.48 2.45 19.64
N GLY A 65 7.63 3.29 19.06
CA GLY A 65 7.84 4.71 18.96
C GLY A 65 8.69 5.14 17.76
N VAL A 66 9.19 4.20 16.98
CA VAL A 66 10.01 4.51 15.80
C VAL A 66 9.12 4.93 14.64
N VAL A 67 9.48 6.03 13.98
CA VAL A 67 8.77 6.53 12.80
C VAL A 67 9.41 5.95 11.54
N HIS A 68 8.57 5.34 10.70
CA HIS A 68 8.96 4.81 9.40
C HIS A 68 8.26 5.62 8.33
N THR A 69 9.02 6.11 7.37
CA THR A 69 8.50 6.96 6.30
C THR A 69 8.73 6.33 4.95
N LYS A 70 7.68 6.26 4.14
CA LYS A 70 7.75 5.78 2.77
C LYS A 70 7.24 6.84 1.83
N ARG A 71 7.71 6.78 0.58
CA ARG A 71 7.33 7.74 -0.44
C ARG A 71 7.40 7.14 -1.83
N GLY A 72 6.76 7.81 -2.76
CA GLY A 72 6.77 7.38 -4.16
C GLY A 72 6.01 8.33 -5.05
N VAL A 73 5.84 7.89 -6.29
CA VAL A 73 5.13 8.63 -7.34
C VAL A 73 4.11 7.70 -7.95
N TYR A 74 2.90 8.20 -8.15
CA TYR A 74 1.86 7.45 -8.86
C TYR A 74 2.18 7.39 -10.34
N ARG A 75 2.07 6.21 -10.92
CA ARG A 75 2.27 5.99 -12.35
C ARG A 75 0.95 5.82 -13.09
N GLU A 76 -0.05 5.27 -12.40
CA GLU A 76 -1.37 5.07 -12.97
C GLU A 76 -2.40 5.17 -11.84
N VAL A 77 -3.49 5.90 -12.08
CA VAL A 77 -4.62 5.98 -11.14
C VAL A 77 -5.89 5.95 -11.96
N THR A 78 -6.56 4.81 -11.96
CA THR A 78 -7.87 4.60 -12.60
C THR A 78 -8.78 3.88 -11.62
N PRO A 79 -10.09 3.85 -11.85
CA PRO A 79 -11.01 3.20 -10.90
C PRO A 79 -10.72 1.73 -10.60
N ASP A 80 -10.01 1.04 -11.49
CA ASP A 80 -9.70 -0.38 -11.31
C ASP A 80 -8.21 -0.67 -11.13
N ARG A 81 -7.34 0.36 -11.16
CA ARG A 81 -5.90 0.12 -11.08
C ARG A 81 -5.16 1.33 -10.52
N ILE A 82 -4.34 1.08 -9.51
CA ILE A 82 -3.47 2.09 -8.91
C ILE A 82 -2.05 1.53 -8.90
N ALA A 83 -1.12 2.20 -9.57
CA ALA A 83 0.27 1.78 -9.62
C ALA A 83 1.16 2.91 -9.14
N PHE A 84 2.12 2.58 -8.27
CA PHE A 84 3.00 3.60 -7.70
C PHE A 84 4.36 3.01 -7.34
N SER A 85 5.37 3.87 -7.33
CA SER A 85 6.67 3.52 -6.80
C SER A 85 6.66 3.58 -5.28
N TYR A 86 7.62 2.90 -4.64
CA TYR A 86 7.60 2.72 -3.19
C TYR A 86 9.04 2.61 -2.70
N ALA A 87 9.43 3.50 -1.82
CA ALA A 87 10.76 3.47 -1.21
C ALA A 87 10.66 3.92 0.24
N TRP A 88 11.46 3.29 1.11
CA TRP A 88 11.59 3.72 2.48
C TRP A 88 12.64 4.81 2.57
N GLU A 89 12.42 5.80 3.43
CA GLU A 89 13.43 6.83 3.71
C GLU A 89 14.37 6.33 4.81
N ASP A 90 15.65 6.71 4.71
CA ASP A 90 16.61 6.45 5.78
C ASP A 90 16.52 7.55 6.84
N ALA A 91 17.39 7.49 7.86
CA ALA A 91 17.40 8.45 8.96
C ALA A 91 17.63 9.89 8.51
N ASP A 92 18.28 10.10 7.35
CA ASP A 92 18.54 11.43 6.80
C ASP A 92 17.46 11.89 5.84
N GLY A 93 16.42 11.09 5.65
CA GLY A 93 15.33 11.41 4.74
C GLY A 93 15.61 11.07 3.29
N ASN A 94 16.64 10.31 2.99
CA ASN A 94 16.96 9.88 1.63
C ASN A 94 16.21 8.59 1.30
N PRO A 95 15.72 8.45 0.05
CA PRO A 95 15.03 7.21 -0.33
C PRO A 95 16.01 6.06 -0.50
N GLY A 96 15.60 4.88 -0.08
CA GLY A 96 16.28 3.63 -0.39
C GLY A 96 15.97 3.18 -1.81
N HIS A 97 16.22 1.89 -2.08
CA HIS A 97 15.93 1.35 -3.41
C HIS A 97 14.43 1.41 -3.71
N GLU A 98 14.12 1.60 -4.98
CA GLU A 98 12.74 1.76 -5.43
C GLU A 98 12.10 0.42 -5.71
N MET A 99 10.91 0.24 -5.13
CA MET A 99 10.03 -0.90 -5.41
C MET A 99 8.81 -0.40 -6.17
N GLN A 100 8.04 -1.30 -6.77
CA GLN A 100 6.83 -0.97 -7.50
C GLN A 100 5.66 -1.73 -6.90
N VAL A 101 4.56 -1.03 -6.69
CA VAL A 101 3.32 -1.62 -6.18
C VAL A 101 2.21 -1.37 -7.20
N THR A 102 1.45 -2.42 -7.50
CA THR A 102 0.27 -2.31 -8.35
C THR A 102 -0.92 -2.89 -7.60
N ILE A 103 -1.98 -2.11 -7.50
CA ILE A 103 -3.25 -2.52 -6.90
C ILE A 103 -4.25 -2.65 -8.02
N THR A 104 -4.86 -3.82 -8.16
CA THR A 104 -5.94 -4.06 -9.11
C THR A 104 -7.24 -4.28 -8.34
N LEU A 105 -8.31 -3.60 -8.75
CA LEU A 105 -9.61 -3.67 -8.11
C LEU A 105 -10.63 -4.26 -9.09
N GLU A 106 -11.22 -5.39 -8.73
CA GLU A 106 -12.13 -6.13 -9.57
C GLU A 106 -13.49 -6.22 -8.90
N GLU A 107 -14.56 -5.84 -9.60
CA GLU A 107 -15.90 -5.96 -9.06
C GLU A 107 -16.35 -7.42 -9.12
N ILE A 108 -16.71 -7.96 -7.94
CA ILE A 108 -17.27 -9.31 -7.81
C ILE A 108 -18.66 -9.13 -7.20
N GLY A 109 -19.64 -8.86 -8.05
CA GLY A 109 -20.98 -8.49 -7.57
C GLY A 109 -20.92 -7.18 -6.81
N ARG A 110 -21.31 -7.18 -5.53
CA ARG A 110 -21.25 -6.01 -4.65
C ARG A 110 -19.96 -5.94 -3.86
N ARG A 111 -19.07 -6.90 -4.05
CA ARG A 111 -17.78 -6.98 -3.37
C ARG A 111 -16.68 -6.58 -4.30
N THR A 112 -15.49 -6.37 -3.74
CA THR A 112 -14.31 -6.01 -4.50
C THR A 112 -13.19 -6.99 -4.20
N ARG A 113 -12.58 -7.53 -5.25
CA ARG A 113 -11.35 -8.29 -5.13
C ARG A 113 -10.19 -7.36 -5.39
N LEU A 114 -9.32 -7.22 -4.38
CA LEU A 114 -8.10 -6.44 -4.49
C LEU A 114 -6.92 -7.40 -4.66
N THR A 115 -6.10 -7.15 -5.68
CA THR A 115 -4.84 -7.86 -5.85
C THR A 115 -3.71 -6.84 -5.74
N LEU A 116 -2.80 -7.08 -4.78
CA LEU A 116 -1.62 -6.26 -4.59
C LEU A 116 -0.41 -7.02 -5.10
N ARG A 117 0.36 -6.39 -5.96
CA ARG A 117 1.60 -6.95 -6.47
C ARG A 117 2.73 -5.97 -6.18
N GLN A 118 3.80 -6.46 -5.57
CA GLN A 118 4.98 -5.64 -5.29
C GLN A 118 6.22 -6.34 -5.81
N THR A 119 7.07 -5.57 -6.48
CA THR A 119 8.32 -6.03 -7.07
C THR A 119 9.45 -5.06 -6.68
N GLY A 120 10.70 -5.44 -6.98
CA GLY A 120 11.86 -4.60 -6.70
C GLY A 120 12.49 -4.86 -5.35
N PHE A 121 12.19 -5.98 -4.72
CA PHE A 121 12.81 -6.36 -3.45
C PHE A 121 14.28 -6.67 -3.62
N ALA A 122 15.09 -6.28 -2.64
CA ALA A 122 16.51 -6.58 -2.64
C ALA A 122 16.77 -8.07 -2.42
N ALA A 123 15.91 -8.74 -1.63
CA ALA A 123 16.08 -10.14 -1.29
C ALA A 123 14.76 -10.74 -0.79
N VAL A 124 14.70 -12.07 -0.71
CA VAL A 124 13.52 -12.79 -0.21
C VAL A 124 13.09 -12.37 1.19
N PRO A 125 14.01 -12.16 2.16
CA PRO A 125 13.57 -11.71 3.49
C PRO A 125 12.83 -10.37 3.47
N GLU A 126 13.24 -9.44 2.60
CA GLU A 126 12.56 -8.17 2.45
C GLU A 126 11.15 -8.36 1.91
N ARG A 127 10.99 -9.22 0.90
CA ARG A 127 9.67 -9.57 0.37
C ARG A 127 8.77 -10.15 1.46
N ASP A 128 9.29 -11.08 2.24
CA ASP A 128 8.50 -11.76 3.26
C ASP A 128 8.09 -10.81 4.38
N SER A 129 8.95 -9.85 4.73
CA SER A 129 8.62 -8.80 5.69
C SER A 129 7.47 -7.93 5.19
N HIS A 130 7.51 -7.54 3.91
CA HIS A 130 6.44 -6.74 3.32
C HIS A 130 5.14 -7.55 3.20
N ARG A 131 5.23 -8.85 2.90
CA ARG A 131 4.04 -9.70 2.87
C ARG A 131 3.33 -9.68 4.21
N SER A 132 4.07 -9.84 5.29
CA SER A 132 3.51 -9.80 6.64
C SER A 132 2.91 -8.43 6.96
N GLY A 133 3.60 -7.36 6.62
CA GLY A 133 3.11 -6.00 6.81
C GLY A 133 1.84 -5.70 6.03
N TRP A 134 1.80 -6.10 4.75
CA TRP A 134 0.61 -5.90 3.92
C TRP A 134 -0.56 -6.74 4.39
N ALA A 135 -0.32 -7.99 4.81
CA ALA A 135 -1.40 -8.84 5.34
C ALA A 135 -2.04 -8.20 6.58
N SER A 136 -1.23 -7.67 7.48
CA SER A 136 -1.70 -6.95 8.66
C SER A 136 -2.46 -5.67 8.27
N CYS A 137 -1.93 -4.93 7.30
CA CYS A 137 -2.54 -3.71 6.77
C CYS A 137 -3.92 -4.01 6.16
N MET A 138 -4.06 -5.11 5.43
CA MET A 138 -5.33 -5.48 4.80
C MET A 138 -6.41 -5.80 5.85
N GLN A 139 -6.02 -6.31 7.02
CA GLN A 139 -6.97 -6.52 8.12
C GLN A 139 -7.50 -5.18 8.64
N ARG A 140 -6.62 -4.20 8.81
CA ARG A 140 -7.02 -2.84 9.21
C ARG A 140 -7.91 -2.21 8.14
N PHE A 141 -7.57 -2.41 6.88
CA PHE A 141 -8.32 -1.88 5.76
C PHE A 141 -9.74 -2.44 5.73
N ALA A 142 -9.88 -3.75 5.95
CA ALA A 142 -11.20 -4.39 6.00
C ALA A 142 -12.05 -3.78 7.13
N ALA A 143 -11.47 -3.57 8.30
CA ALA A 143 -12.16 -2.95 9.42
C ALA A 143 -12.56 -1.51 9.12
N PHE A 144 -11.67 -0.76 8.48
CA PHE A 144 -11.96 0.62 8.06
C PHE A 144 -13.15 0.66 7.08
N LEU A 145 -13.14 -0.20 6.07
CA LEU A 145 -14.22 -0.25 5.08
C LEU A 145 -15.56 -0.59 5.75
N ALA A 146 -15.57 -1.56 6.65
CA ALA A 146 -16.78 -1.94 7.37
C ALA A 146 -17.36 -0.76 8.15
N ALA A 147 -16.52 0.10 8.70
CA ALA A 147 -16.95 1.27 9.46
C ALA A 147 -17.51 2.38 8.56
N GLN A 148 -17.26 2.35 7.26
CA GLN A 148 -17.77 3.35 6.31
C GLN A 148 -19.15 3.00 5.77
N MET A 149 -19.66 1.82 6.04
CA MET A 149 -20.91 1.32 5.43
C MET A 149 -22.09 1.37 6.36
#